data_ad7a1f64e0f2c3f9dfa80198abbf7f02
#
_entry.id   ad7a1f64e0f2c3f9dfa80198abbf7f02
#
_cell.length_a   1.000
_cell.length_b   1.000
_cell.length_c   1.000
_cell.angle_alpha   90.00
_cell.angle_beta   90.00
_cell.angle_gamma   90.00
#
_symmetry.space_group_name_H-M   'P 1'
#
loop_
_entity.id
_entity.type
_entity.pdbx_description
1 polymer ?
#
loop_
_entity_poly.entity_id
_entity_poly.type
_entity_poly.pdbx_seq_one_letter_code
_entity_poly.pdbx_strand_id
1 'polypeptide(L)'
;MTKDFLKDIIKETGNEYATLASEGIDAGDVTNFVDTGCYSLNALLSGSIYGGMPANKITAIAGESATGKTFFALSICKNFLDMDKDAGIIYFESESAVSKNMIEDRGIDSNRFVVVPVATVQEFRTQSIKIVDKYLEQSEKDRKPIMFVLDSLGMLSTTKEMEDTAEGKETRDMTRSQIVKSTFRVLTLKLGKANIPMIMTNHTYDVIGSMFPQKEMGGGSGLKYAASSIIYLGKRKVKDGTEVVGNIIHCKNYKSRLTKENAMIDVLLTYEKGLDKHYGLIELAEQSCVFKKVSTRYEMPDGTKVFGKSIMNEPEKYFTKDVLEKIDEQAKKRFLYGE
;
A
#
# COMPACT_ATOMS: atom_id res chain seq x y z
N MET A 1 -1.09 -23.97 -33.56
CA MET A 1 -0.24 -24.65 -32.58
C MET A 1 -1.15 -25.29 -31.56
N THR A 2 -0.96 -26.56 -31.32
CA THR A 2 -1.79 -27.27 -30.33
C THR A 2 -1.31 -26.94 -28.93
N LYS A 3 -2.22 -26.96 -27.96
CA LYS A 3 -1.94 -26.73 -26.52
C LYS A 3 -0.85 -27.69 -26.00
N ASP A 4 -0.75 -28.87 -26.58
CA ASP A 4 0.24 -29.89 -26.23
C ASP A 4 1.66 -29.51 -26.62
N PHE A 5 1.90 -28.88 -27.77
CA PHE A 5 3.19 -28.41 -28.19
C PHE A 5 3.76 -27.35 -27.23
N LEU A 6 2.91 -26.42 -26.76
CA LEU A 6 3.34 -25.39 -25.77
C LEU A 6 3.65 -26.01 -24.40
N LYS A 7 2.93 -27.05 -23.99
CA LYS A 7 3.22 -27.79 -22.76
C LYS A 7 4.57 -28.53 -22.83
N ASP A 8 4.92 -29.06 -23.97
CA ASP A 8 6.23 -29.70 -24.16
C ASP A 8 7.35 -28.66 -24.08
N ILE A 9 7.18 -27.48 -24.69
CA ILE A 9 8.14 -26.37 -24.53
C ILE A 9 8.29 -25.97 -23.06
N ILE A 10 7.21 -25.87 -22.29
CA ILE A 10 7.26 -25.55 -20.86
C ILE A 10 8.14 -26.57 -20.12
N LYS A 11 7.99 -27.86 -20.38
CA LYS A 11 8.82 -28.90 -19.77
C LYS A 11 10.32 -28.75 -20.11
N GLU A 12 10.62 -28.41 -21.36
CA GLU A 12 12.00 -28.19 -21.80
C GLU A 12 12.69 -26.99 -21.13
N THR A 13 11.89 -26.01 -20.63
CA THR A 13 12.48 -24.88 -19.90
C THR A 13 13.10 -25.28 -18.56
N GLY A 14 12.72 -26.42 -17.98
CA GLY A 14 13.10 -26.83 -16.64
C GLY A 14 12.67 -25.83 -15.54
N ASN A 15 11.80 -24.89 -15.87
CA ASN A 15 11.30 -23.88 -14.93
C ASN A 15 9.93 -24.31 -14.38
N GLU A 16 9.87 -24.67 -13.11
CA GLU A 16 8.66 -25.10 -12.42
C GLU A 16 7.52 -24.06 -12.41
N TYR A 17 7.87 -22.76 -12.63
CA TYR A 17 6.92 -21.65 -12.67
C TYR A 17 6.49 -21.28 -14.10
N ALA A 18 6.96 -22.00 -15.12
CA ALA A 18 6.51 -21.77 -16.48
C ALA A 18 5.12 -22.37 -16.67
N THR A 19 4.16 -21.54 -17.13
CA THR A 19 2.76 -21.92 -17.28
C THR A 19 2.17 -21.33 -18.56
N LEU A 20 1.07 -21.91 -19.01
CA LEU A 20 0.24 -21.28 -20.04
C LEU A 20 -0.54 -20.13 -19.39
N ALA A 21 -0.57 -18.95 -20.01
CA ALA A 21 -1.32 -17.81 -19.49
C ALA A 21 -2.80 -18.11 -19.21
N SER A 22 -3.40 -19.08 -19.95
CA SER A 22 -4.76 -19.55 -19.69
C SER A 22 -4.92 -20.39 -18.41
N GLU A 23 -3.83 -20.81 -17.81
CA GLU A 23 -3.79 -21.58 -16.54
C GLU A 23 -3.45 -20.67 -15.33
N GLY A 24 -3.26 -19.37 -15.57
CA GLY A 24 -2.86 -18.37 -14.59
C GLY A 24 -1.36 -18.08 -14.60
N ILE A 25 -0.96 -16.99 -14.01
CA ILE A 25 0.44 -16.54 -13.89
C ILE A 25 0.72 -16.22 -12.42
N ASP A 26 1.24 -17.19 -11.67
CA ASP A 26 1.37 -17.13 -10.20
C ASP A 26 1.95 -15.81 -9.66
N ALA A 27 3.11 -15.38 -10.16
CA ALA A 27 3.73 -14.13 -9.72
C ALA A 27 3.13 -12.88 -10.42
N GLY A 28 2.39 -13.05 -11.50
CA GLY A 28 1.81 -11.98 -12.32
C GLY A 28 0.43 -11.57 -11.86
N ASP A 29 -0.44 -12.55 -11.69
CA ASP A 29 -1.84 -12.32 -11.35
C ASP A 29 -2.00 -11.86 -9.90
N VAL A 30 -3.02 -11.03 -9.67
CA VAL A 30 -3.42 -10.62 -8.33
C VAL A 30 -4.73 -11.32 -8.01
N THR A 31 -4.65 -12.35 -7.19
CA THR A 31 -5.82 -13.16 -6.79
C THR A 31 -6.43 -12.69 -5.49
N ASN A 32 -5.62 -12.06 -4.63
CA ASN A 32 -6.03 -11.63 -3.30
C ASN A 32 -5.60 -10.19 -3.03
N PHE A 33 -6.32 -9.54 -2.15
CA PHE A 33 -6.06 -8.16 -1.70
C PHE A 33 -6.01 -8.09 -0.18
N VAL A 34 -5.22 -7.18 0.33
CA VAL A 34 -5.21 -6.79 1.74
C VAL A 34 -6.11 -5.58 1.92
N ASP A 35 -7.17 -5.72 2.69
CA ASP A 35 -8.05 -4.61 3.07
C ASP A 35 -7.24 -3.56 3.83
N THR A 36 -7.29 -2.32 3.36
CA THR A 36 -6.60 -1.20 3.99
C THR A 36 -7.33 -0.66 5.22
N GLY A 37 -8.57 -1.11 5.45
CA GLY A 37 -9.47 -0.57 6.46
C GLY A 37 -10.22 0.69 6.04
N CYS A 38 -10.05 1.13 4.78
CA CYS A 38 -10.74 2.29 4.22
C CYS A 38 -11.28 1.96 2.82
N TYR A 39 -12.58 2.00 2.64
CA TYR A 39 -13.25 1.68 1.37
C TYR A 39 -12.73 2.50 0.19
N SER A 40 -12.55 3.80 0.37
CA SER A 40 -12.07 4.69 -0.70
C SER A 40 -10.63 4.38 -1.09
N LEU A 41 -9.78 4.02 -0.13
CA LEU A 41 -8.40 3.63 -0.41
C LEU A 41 -8.32 2.26 -1.10
N ASN A 42 -9.17 1.32 -0.70
CA ASN A 42 -9.31 0.05 -1.39
C ASN A 42 -9.67 0.26 -2.86
N ALA A 43 -10.65 1.12 -3.14
CA ALA A 43 -11.07 1.45 -4.50
C ALA A 43 -9.94 2.09 -5.32
N LEU A 44 -9.17 3.01 -4.73
CA LEU A 44 -8.03 3.63 -5.40
C LEU A 44 -6.96 2.61 -5.82
N LEU A 45 -6.69 1.61 -4.97
CA LEU A 45 -5.62 0.62 -5.17
C LEU A 45 -6.02 -0.53 -6.10
N SER A 46 -7.27 -1.00 -6.01
CA SER A 46 -7.73 -2.22 -6.68
C SER A 46 -8.90 -2.02 -7.65
N GLY A 47 -9.52 -0.83 -7.63
CA GLY A 47 -10.77 -0.58 -8.36
C GLY A 47 -12.02 -1.00 -7.61
N SER A 48 -11.91 -1.72 -6.49
CA SER A 48 -13.05 -2.20 -5.69
C SER A 48 -12.95 -1.69 -4.25
N ILE A 49 -14.07 -1.25 -3.68
CA ILE A 49 -14.14 -0.88 -2.26
C ILE A 49 -13.89 -2.07 -1.33
N TYR A 50 -14.09 -3.29 -1.82
CA TYR A 50 -13.83 -4.55 -1.11
C TYR A 50 -12.45 -5.15 -1.41
N GLY A 51 -11.65 -4.51 -2.25
CA GLY A 51 -10.32 -4.94 -2.59
C GLY A 51 -9.27 -4.41 -1.62
N GLY A 52 -8.35 -3.60 -2.14
CA GLY A 52 -7.28 -2.99 -1.34
C GLY A 52 -5.90 -3.18 -1.94
N MET A 53 -4.89 -3.37 -1.09
CA MET A 53 -3.52 -3.55 -1.54
C MET A 53 -3.31 -4.96 -2.12
N PRO A 54 -2.69 -5.11 -3.31
CA PRO A 54 -2.41 -6.44 -3.88
C PRO A 54 -1.55 -7.30 -2.96
N ALA A 55 -2.00 -8.55 -2.72
CA ALA A 55 -1.38 -9.44 -1.73
C ALA A 55 -0.03 -10.04 -2.16
N ASN A 56 0.39 -9.85 -3.40
CA ASN A 56 1.65 -10.39 -3.94
C ASN A 56 2.53 -9.32 -4.60
N LYS A 57 2.33 -8.04 -4.28
CA LYS A 57 3.02 -6.92 -4.91
C LYS A 57 3.58 -5.95 -3.87
N ILE A 58 4.43 -5.05 -4.35
CA ILE A 58 4.96 -3.93 -3.58
C ILE A 58 4.06 -2.71 -3.82
N THR A 59 3.56 -2.14 -2.73
CA THR A 59 2.84 -0.86 -2.71
C THR A 59 3.71 0.18 -1.99
N ALA A 60 4.05 1.25 -2.68
CA ALA A 60 4.84 2.34 -2.11
C ALA A 60 3.93 3.51 -1.68
N ILE A 61 4.18 4.03 -0.49
CA ILE A 61 3.49 5.18 0.10
C ILE A 61 4.53 6.29 0.29
N ALA A 62 4.42 7.36 -0.48
CA ALA A 62 5.38 8.44 -0.47
C ALA A 62 4.73 9.77 -0.06
N GLY A 63 5.46 10.60 0.68
CA GLY A 63 4.98 11.90 1.12
C GLY A 63 6.02 12.66 1.93
N GLU A 64 5.78 13.93 2.17
CA GLU A 64 6.63 14.75 3.02
C GLU A 64 6.75 14.18 4.44
N SER A 65 7.72 14.69 5.19
CA SER A 65 7.83 14.37 6.62
C SER A 65 6.52 14.70 7.35
N ALA A 66 6.19 13.88 8.36
CA ALA A 66 5.00 14.04 9.17
C ALA A 66 3.65 14.05 8.40
N THR A 67 3.57 13.45 7.20
CA THR A 67 2.28 13.20 6.52
C THR A 67 1.51 12.02 7.10
N GLY A 68 2.10 11.26 8.03
CA GLY A 68 1.46 10.12 8.68
C GLY A 68 1.72 8.77 7.98
N LYS A 69 2.78 8.64 7.15
CA LYS A 69 3.12 7.41 6.42
C LYS A 69 3.20 6.18 7.31
N THR A 70 3.93 6.27 8.43
CA THR A 70 4.05 5.21 9.43
C THR A 70 2.69 4.81 9.99
N PHE A 71 1.85 5.79 10.38
CA PHE A 71 0.50 5.50 10.88
C PHE A 71 -0.40 4.85 9.83
N PHE A 72 -0.23 5.26 8.59
CA PHE A 72 -0.94 4.67 7.46
C PHE A 72 -0.54 3.20 7.27
N ALA A 73 0.77 2.92 7.28
CA ALA A 73 1.29 1.56 7.21
C ALA A 73 0.82 0.70 8.39
N LEU A 74 0.88 1.21 9.63
CA LEU A 74 0.41 0.49 10.82
C LEU A 74 -1.10 0.18 10.78
N SER A 75 -1.93 1.09 10.24
CA SER A 75 -3.36 0.82 10.05
C SER A 75 -3.60 -0.35 9.10
N ILE A 76 -2.84 -0.44 8.00
CA ILE A 76 -2.93 -1.57 7.06
C ILE A 76 -2.40 -2.86 7.73
N CYS A 77 -1.31 -2.78 8.53
CA CYS A 77 -0.81 -3.92 9.29
C CYS A 77 -1.87 -4.50 10.22
N LYS A 78 -2.59 -3.62 10.95
CA LYS A 78 -3.68 -4.05 11.82
C LYS A 78 -4.74 -4.83 11.04
N ASN A 79 -5.23 -4.27 9.94
CA ASN A 79 -6.25 -4.94 9.13
C ASN A 79 -5.75 -6.26 8.55
N PHE A 80 -4.47 -6.35 8.13
CA PHE A 80 -3.89 -7.61 7.67
C PHE A 80 -3.89 -8.69 8.77
N LEU A 81 -3.54 -8.32 10.00
CA LEU A 81 -3.58 -9.24 11.13
C LEU A 81 -5.01 -9.63 11.54
N ASP A 82 -5.98 -8.74 11.32
CA ASP A 82 -7.40 -9.01 11.60
C ASP A 82 -8.04 -9.96 10.57
N MET A 83 -7.50 -10.01 9.35
CA MET A 83 -7.99 -10.93 8.29
C MET A 83 -7.69 -12.39 8.59
N ASP A 84 -6.58 -12.69 9.28
CA ASP A 84 -6.17 -14.05 9.62
C ASP A 84 -5.47 -14.07 10.98
N LYS A 85 -5.95 -14.92 11.90
CA LYS A 85 -5.38 -15.07 13.24
C LYS A 85 -3.94 -15.57 13.26
N ASP A 86 -3.53 -16.28 12.22
CA ASP A 86 -2.19 -16.86 12.08
C ASP A 86 -1.25 -15.92 11.27
N ALA A 87 -1.76 -14.77 10.80
CA ALA A 87 -0.96 -13.79 10.05
C ALA A 87 0.11 -13.13 10.91
N GLY A 88 1.21 -12.73 10.29
CA GLY A 88 2.32 -12.03 10.93
C GLY A 88 2.88 -10.86 10.11
N ILE A 89 3.47 -9.89 10.79
CA ILE A 89 4.14 -8.73 10.19
C ILE A 89 5.64 -8.85 10.39
N ILE A 90 6.40 -8.60 9.32
CA ILE A 90 7.84 -8.40 9.36
C ILE A 90 8.11 -6.94 8.99
N TYR A 91 8.41 -6.14 10.01
CA TYR A 91 8.56 -4.69 9.88
C TYR A 91 10.04 -4.30 9.91
N PHE A 92 10.60 -3.96 8.76
CA PHE A 92 11.95 -3.43 8.62
C PHE A 92 11.94 -1.95 8.95
N GLU A 93 12.60 -1.59 10.03
CA GLU A 93 12.58 -0.27 10.65
C GLU A 93 13.92 0.43 10.49
N SER A 94 13.92 1.65 9.93
CA SER A 94 15.14 2.41 9.64
C SER A 94 15.20 3.80 10.29
N GLU A 95 14.13 4.23 10.96
CA GLU A 95 14.02 5.60 11.51
C GLU A 95 14.09 5.63 13.05
N SER A 96 14.08 4.46 13.71
CA SER A 96 13.94 4.32 15.17
C SER A 96 12.67 5.02 15.71
N ALA A 97 11.59 5.01 14.90
CA ALA A 97 10.38 5.77 15.16
C ALA A 97 9.24 4.91 15.75
N VAL A 98 9.28 3.59 15.54
CA VAL A 98 8.22 2.68 15.99
C VAL A 98 8.53 2.10 17.37
N SER A 99 7.63 2.30 18.32
CA SER A 99 7.74 1.75 19.68
C SER A 99 6.67 0.68 19.94
N LYS A 100 6.89 -0.15 20.96
CA LYS A 100 5.92 -1.14 21.43
C LYS A 100 4.56 -0.48 21.74
N ASN A 101 4.56 0.60 22.49
CA ASN A 101 3.33 1.33 22.83
C ASN A 101 2.60 1.82 21.59
N MET A 102 3.34 2.35 20.62
CA MET A 102 2.76 2.82 19.36
C MET A 102 2.06 1.70 18.56
N ILE A 103 2.52 0.46 18.67
CA ILE A 103 1.90 -0.73 18.08
C ILE A 103 0.66 -1.12 18.88
N GLU A 104 0.80 -1.29 20.20
CA GLU A 104 -0.26 -1.79 21.09
C GLU A 104 -1.43 -0.80 21.24
N ASP A 105 -1.16 0.50 21.33
CA ASP A 105 -2.19 1.55 21.38
C ASP A 105 -3.11 1.59 20.14
N ARG A 106 -2.66 0.99 19.03
CA ARG A 106 -3.45 0.82 17.80
C ARG A 106 -4.20 -0.51 17.72
N GLY A 107 -4.18 -1.29 18.79
CA GLY A 107 -4.80 -2.61 18.82
C GLY A 107 -4.10 -3.64 17.93
N ILE A 108 -2.81 -3.46 17.66
CA ILE A 108 -1.98 -4.43 16.93
C ILE A 108 -1.41 -5.42 17.95
N ASP A 109 -1.58 -6.70 17.69
CA ASP A 109 -0.99 -7.76 18.51
C ASP A 109 0.52 -7.80 18.34
N SER A 110 1.24 -7.34 19.36
CA SER A 110 2.71 -7.28 19.36
C SER A 110 3.38 -8.65 19.27
N ASN A 111 2.70 -9.75 19.61
CA ASN A 111 3.23 -11.11 19.47
C ASN A 111 3.28 -11.58 18.01
N ARG A 112 2.54 -10.94 17.13
CA ARG A 112 2.49 -11.22 15.69
C ARG A 112 3.20 -10.16 14.85
N PHE A 113 4.02 -9.31 15.49
CA PHE A 113 4.67 -8.18 14.88
C PHE A 113 6.17 -8.18 15.17
N VAL A 114 6.98 -8.58 14.19
CA VAL A 114 8.44 -8.64 14.31
C VAL A 114 9.03 -7.33 13.78
N VAL A 115 9.76 -6.61 14.62
CA VAL A 115 10.53 -5.43 14.22
C VAL A 115 11.96 -5.83 13.93
N VAL A 116 12.43 -5.47 12.75
CA VAL A 116 13.78 -5.78 12.24
C VAL A 116 14.50 -4.46 11.96
N PRO A 117 15.36 -3.96 12.87
CA PRO A 117 16.14 -2.76 12.61
C PRO A 117 17.09 -2.98 11.43
N VAL A 118 17.12 -2.03 10.51
CA VAL A 118 18.00 -2.01 9.33
C VAL A 118 18.56 -0.61 9.09
N ALA A 119 19.86 -0.53 8.84
CA ALA A 119 20.53 0.74 8.57
C ALA A 119 20.93 0.88 7.08
N THR A 120 21.15 -0.24 6.38
CA THR A 120 21.59 -0.23 4.99
C THR A 120 20.66 -0.98 4.05
N VAL A 121 20.70 -0.60 2.76
CA VAL A 121 19.98 -1.30 1.69
C VAL A 121 20.46 -2.74 1.58
N GLN A 122 21.75 -2.99 1.84
CA GLN A 122 22.36 -4.33 1.78
C GLN A 122 21.86 -5.23 2.92
N GLU A 123 21.73 -4.71 4.14
CA GLU A 123 21.14 -5.44 5.28
C GLU A 123 19.68 -5.80 4.98
N PHE A 124 18.87 -4.82 4.61
CA PHE A 124 17.48 -5.04 4.21
C PHE A 124 17.38 -6.12 3.12
N ARG A 125 18.17 -6.00 2.05
CA ARG A 125 18.21 -7.00 0.96
C ARG A 125 18.51 -8.40 1.47
N THR A 126 19.58 -8.53 2.26
CA THR A 126 20.05 -9.84 2.71
C THR A 126 19.04 -10.50 3.65
N GLN A 127 18.48 -9.74 4.59
CA GLN A 127 17.53 -10.26 5.57
C GLN A 127 16.18 -10.58 4.92
N SER A 128 15.65 -9.69 4.08
CA SER A 128 14.38 -9.92 3.40
C SER A 128 14.42 -11.13 2.47
N ILE A 129 15.50 -11.31 1.70
CA ILE A 129 15.68 -12.47 0.81
C ILE A 129 15.76 -13.76 1.63
N LYS A 130 16.55 -13.79 2.72
CA LYS A 130 16.67 -14.98 3.58
C LYS A 130 15.32 -15.38 4.18
N ILE A 131 14.51 -14.41 4.62
CA ILE A 131 13.18 -14.68 5.18
C ILE A 131 12.26 -15.27 4.10
N VAL A 132 12.24 -14.69 2.89
CA VAL A 132 11.40 -15.21 1.79
C VAL A 132 11.85 -16.60 1.36
N ASP A 133 13.16 -16.84 1.24
CA ASP A 133 13.68 -18.16 0.87
C ASP A 133 13.27 -19.21 1.91
N LYS A 134 13.45 -18.90 3.20
CA LYS A 134 13.01 -19.79 4.28
C LYS A 134 11.50 -20.03 4.29
N TYR A 135 10.72 -19.02 3.96
CA TYR A 135 9.26 -19.13 3.85
C TYR A 135 8.87 -20.04 2.67
N LEU A 136 9.55 -19.93 1.54
CA LEU A 136 9.29 -20.75 0.34
C LEU A 136 9.71 -22.23 0.52
N GLU A 137 10.65 -22.55 1.42
CA GLU A 137 11.00 -23.93 1.78
C GLU A 137 9.85 -24.68 2.45
N GLN A 138 8.90 -23.96 3.07
CA GLN A 138 7.72 -24.58 3.67
C GLN A 138 6.74 -25.01 2.57
N SER A 139 5.99 -26.10 2.83
CA SER A 139 4.91 -26.49 1.95
C SER A 139 3.82 -25.39 1.92
N GLU A 140 3.15 -25.20 0.79
CA GLU A 140 2.12 -24.15 0.66
C GLU A 140 1.03 -24.22 1.73
N LYS A 141 0.68 -25.45 2.15
CA LYS A 141 -0.34 -25.70 3.20
C LYS A 141 0.09 -25.24 4.59
N ASP A 142 1.39 -25.20 4.84
CA ASP A 142 1.96 -24.85 6.14
C ASP A 142 2.31 -23.37 6.24
N ARG A 143 2.36 -22.67 5.10
CA ARG A 143 2.66 -21.23 5.04
C ARG A 143 1.55 -20.42 5.69
N LYS A 144 1.92 -19.64 6.70
CA LYS A 144 1.02 -18.67 7.32
C LYS A 144 1.16 -17.32 6.62
N PRO A 145 0.09 -16.55 6.46
CA PRO A 145 0.18 -15.24 5.80
C PRO A 145 1.18 -14.33 6.53
N ILE A 146 2.11 -13.75 5.78
CA ILE A 146 3.01 -12.72 6.30
C ILE A 146 2.99 -11.50 5.38
N MET A 147 3.20 -10.32 5.96
CA MET A 147 3.35 -9.07 5.23
C MET A 147 4.66 -8.39 5.59
N PHE A 148 5.35 -7.85 4.59
CA PHE A 148 6.55 -7.06 4.79
C PHE A 148 6.21 -5.56 4.82
N VAL A 149 6.89 -4.85 5.68
CA VAL A 149 6.90 -3.39 5.71
C VAL A 149 8.34 -2.91 5.74
N LEU A 150 8.67 -1.89 4.94
CA LEU A 150 9.92 -1.14 5.04
C LEU A 150 9.60 0.32 5.33
N ASP A 151 9.95 0.79 6.51
CA ASP A 151 9.70 2.18 6.94
C ASP A 151 11.03 2.79 7.45
N SER A 152 11.71 3.61 6.65
CA SER A 152 11.46 3.98 5.26
C SER A 152 12.68 3.67 4.36
N LEU A 153 12.47 3.50 3.06
CA LEU A 153 13.57 3.33 2.10
C LEU A 153 14.49 4.57 2.06
N GLY A 154 13.93 5.76 2.26
CA GLY A 154 14.68 7.03 2.19
C GLY A 154 15.80 7.13 3.21
N MET A 155 15.64 6.50 4.37
CA MET A 155 16.59 6.54 5.49
C MET A 155 17.68 5.48 5.41
N LEU A 156 17.53 4.46 4.57
CA LEU A 156 18.60 3.46 4.41
C LEU A 156 19.81 4.07 3.70
N SER A 157 20.96 3.92 4.31
CA SER A 157 22.27 4.20 3.68
C SER A 157 22.74 3.02 2.84
N THR A 158 23.89 3.17 2.17
CA THR A 158 24.66 2.02 1.69
C THR A 158 25.76 1.69 2.67
N THR A 159 26.31 0.48 2.62
CA THR A 159 27.47 0.09 3.43
C THR A 159 28.62 1.09 3.21
N LYS A 160 28.84 1.50 1.96
CA LYS A 160 29.86 2.48 1.62
C LYS A 160 29.59 3.86 2.23
N GLU A 161 28.35 4.36 2.19
CA GLU A 161 27.98 5.64 2.83
C GLU A 161 28.23 5.60 4.33
N MET A 162 27.97 4.46 4.99
CA MET A 162 28.27 4.31 6.42
C MET A 162 29.77 4.32 6.72
N GLU A 163 30.56 3.59 5.93
CA GLU A 163 32.02 3.55 6.06
C GLU A 163 32.64 4.95 5.82
N ASP A 164 32.25 5.61 4.72
CA ASP A 164 32.74 6.95 4.38
C ASP A 164 32.38 7.97 5.47
N THR A 165 31.16 7.89 6.03
CA THR A 165 30.71 8.75 7.13
C THR A 165 31.53 8.51 8.42
N ALA A 166 31.80 7.25 8.76
CA ALA A 166 32.59 6.89 9.93
C ALA A 166 34.05 7.39 9.81
N GLU A 167 34.58 7.45 8.59
CA GLU A 167 35.90 7.99 8.30
C GLU A 167 35.94 9.52 8.09
N GLY A 168 34.81 10.20 8.25
CA GLY A 168 34.67 11.65 8.06
C GLY A 168 34.79 12.11 6.61
N LYS A 169 34.51 11.22 5.64
CA LYS A 169 34.51 11.56 4.21
C LYS A 169 33.16 12.10 3.79
N GLU A 170 33.12 13.19 3.05
CA GLU A 170 31.90 13.80 2.50
C GLU A 170 31.60 13.32 1.07
N THR A 171 31.85 12.06 0.77
CA THR A 171 31.65 11.50 -0.56
C THR A 171 30.24 10.96 -0.73
N ARG A 172 29.58 11.34 -1.83
CA ARG A 172 28.24 10.80 -2.19
C ARG A 172 28.42 9.45 -2.89
N ASP A 173 27.76 8.42 -2.38
CA ASP A 173 27.73 7.12 -3.06
C ASP A 173 26.84 7.16 -4.30
N MET A 174 27.47 7.22 -5.47
CA MET A 174 26.79 7.20 -6.76
C MET A 174 26.19 5.82 -7.11
N THR A 175 26.56 4.76 -6.37
CA THR A 175 26.06 3.39 -6.62
C THR A 175 24.75 3.08 -5.92
N ARG A 176 24.31 3.91 -4.97
CA ARG A 176 23.09 3.71 -4.17
C ARG A 176 21.87 3.36 -5.03
N SER A 177 21.64 4.13 -6.10
CA SER A 177 20.50 3.87 -7.01
C SER A 177 20.59 2.51 -7.70
N GLN A 178 21.80 2.04 -8.02
CA GLN A 178 22.00 0.71 -8.62
C GLN A 178 21.76 -0.41 -7.61
N ILE A 179 22.21 -0.23 -6.37
CA ILE A 179 21.99 -1.19 -5.27
C ILE A 179 20.49 -1.32 -4.97
N VAL A 180 19.78 -0.22 -4.84
CA VAL A 180 18.33 -0.20 -4.67
C VAL A 180 17.62 -0.91 -5.82
N LYS A 181 18.00 -0.59 -7.08
CA LYS A 181 17.42 -1.21 -8.27
C LYS A 181 17.66 -2.72 -8.31
N SER A 182 18.87 -3.19 -7.99
CA SER A 182 19.20 -4.62 -7.97
C SER A 182 18.46 -5.36 -6.86
N THR A 183 18.34 -4.76 -5.67
CA THR A 183 17.60 -5.30 -4.54
C THR A 183 16.15 -5.58 -4.91
N PHE A 184 15.46 -4.57 -5.42
CA PHE A 184 14.04 -4.72 -5.74
C PHE A 184 13.77 -5.57 -6.98
N ARG A 185 14.71 -5.66 -7.92
CA ARG A 185 14.60 -6.59 -9.06
C ARG A 185 14.48 -8.05 -8.59
N VAL A 186 15.28 -8.44 -7.60
CA VAL A 186 15.24 -9.80 -7.05
C VAL A 186 14.05 -9.98 -6.13
N LEU A 187 13.83 -9.03 -5.21
CA LEU A 187 12.80 -9.14 -4.18
C LEU A 187 11.38 -9.17 -4.76
N THR A 188 11.10 -8.35 -5.78
CA THR A 188 9.77 -8.31 -6.43
C THR A 188 9.33 -9.68 -6.93
N LEU A 189 10.23 -10.42 -7.60
CA LEU A 189 9.90 -11.74 -8.10
C LEU A 189 9.66 -12.75 -6.97
N LYS A 190 10.52 -12.72 -5.95
CA LYS A 190 10.41 -13.61 -4.78
C LYS A 190 9.13 -13.35 -3.98
N LEU A 191 8.80 -12.09 -3.71
CA LEU A 191 7.54 -11.71 -3.04
C LEU A 191 6.31 -12.15 -3.84
N GLY A 192 6.36 -11.97 -5.18
CA GLY A 192 5.29 -12.42 -6.07
C GLY A 192 5.02 -13.93 -5.98
N LYS A 193 6.09 -14.74 -6.00
CA LYS A 193 6.01 -16.20 -5.87
C LYS A 193 5.56 -16.65 -4.48
N ALA A 194 5.95 -15.91 -3.45
CA ALA A 194 5.61 -16.22 -2.07
C ALA A 194 4.22 -15.72 -1.64
N ASN A 195 3.52 -14.96 -2.49
CA ASN A 195 2.30 -14.25 -2.14
C ASN A 195 2.46 -13.38 -0.88
N ILE A 196 3.60 -12.70 -0.78
CA ILE A 196 3.89 -11.79 0.34
C ILE A 196 3.65 -10.35 -0.11
N PRO A 197 2.61 -9.66 0.41
CA PRO A 197 2.43 -8.23 0.19
C PRO A 197 3.53 -7.43 0.88
N MET A 198 3.95 -6.33 0.26
CA MET A 198 4.92 -5.44 0.87
C MET A 198 4.47 -3.98 0.79
N ILE A 199 4.46 -3.31 1.94
CA ILE A 199 4.36 -1.86 2.04
C ILE A 199 5.76 -1.28 2.12
N MET A 200 5.97 -0.16 1.44
CA MET A 200 7.19 0.61 1.56
C MET A 200 6.86 2.08 1.69
N THR A 201 7.33 2.71 2.76
CA THR A 201 7.21 4.17 2.91
C THR A 201 8.44 4.85 2.33
N ASN A 202 8.26 6.08 1.88
CA ASN A 202 9.37 6.89 1.37
C ASN A 202 9.06 8.40 1.50
N HIS A 203 10.12 9.21 1.47
CA HIS A 203 10.00 10.66 1.46
C HIS A 203 9.89 11.20 0.03
N THR A 204 9.14 12.29 -0.12
CA THR A 204 9.10 13.09 -1.34
C THR A 204 9.86 14.40 -1.13
N TYR A 205 10.52 14.85 -2.19
CA TYR A 205 11.28 16.09 -2.24
C TYR A 205 10.80 16.94 -3.41
N ASP A 206 10.88 18.26 -3.27
CA ASP A 206 10.57 19.19 -4.34
C ASP A 206 11.64 19.10 -5.45
N VAL A 207 11.19 19.08 -6.70
CA VAL A 207 12.08 19.09 -7.86
C VAL A 207 12.57 20.51 -8.09
N ILE A 208 13.87 20.75 -7.84
CA ILE A 208 14.51 22.04 -8.02
C ILE A 208 14.56 22.37 -9.53
N GLY A 209 14.15 23.59 -9.90
CA GLY A 209 14.20 24.08 -11.29
C GLY A 209 12.99 23.70 -12.14
N SER A 210 11.97 23.05 -11.58
CA SER A 210 10.69 22.86 -12.28
C SER A 210 9.88 24.17 -12.32
N MET A 211 9.30 24.48 -13.47
CA MET A 211 8.38 25.64 -13.61
C MET A 211 7.10 25.47 -12.80
N PHE A 212 6.72 24.25 -12.47
CA PHE A 212 5.56 23.93 -11.65
C PHE A 212 6.01 23.10 -10.43
N PRO A 213 5.37 23.29 -9.26
CA PRO A 213 5.67 22.48 -8.09
C PRO A 213 5.50 20.97 -8.39
N GLN A 214 6.60 20.27 -8.44
CA GLN A 214 6.63 18.82 -8.63
C GLN A 214 7.35 18.16 -7.47
N LYS A 215 6.80 17.05 -6.99
CA LYS A 215 7.42 16.23 -5.96
C LYS A 215 7.90 14.92 -6.54
N GLU A 216 9.11 14.54 -6.19
CA GLU A 216 9.66 13.24 -6.53
C GLU A 216 9.99 12.44 -5.27
N MET A 217 9.80 11.13 -5.39
CA MET A 217 10.14 10.17 -4.35
C MET A 217 11.65 9.91 -4.37
N GLY A 218 12.27 9.90 -3.20
CA GLY A 218 13.68 9.53 -3.04
C GLY A 218 13.99 8.09 -3.48
N GLY A 219 15.27 7.75 -3.61
CA GLY A 219 15.71 6.37 -3.92
C GLY A 219 15.80 6.02 -5.41
N GLY A 220 15.58 7.00 -6.29
CA GLY A 220 15.78 6.84 -7.74
C GLY A 220 14.73 5.99 -8.45
N SER A 221 15.00 5.66 -9.73
CA SER A 221 14.05 4.97 -10.61
C SER A 221 13.77 3.50 -10.22
N GLY A 222 14.66 2.86 -9.44
CA GLY A 222 14.55 1.43 -9.12
C GLY A 222 13.24 1.06 -8.46
N LEU A 223 12.80 1.85 -7.48
CA LEU A 223 11.53 1.65 -6.79
C LEU A 223 10.33 1.93 -7.71
N LYS A 224 10.40 2.99 -8.53
CA LYS A 224 9.34 3.30 -9.50
C LYS A 224 9.05 2.13 -10.45
N TYR A 225 10.06 1.32 -10.79
CA TYR A 225 9.87 0.13 -11.62
C TYR A 225 9.35 -1.07 -10.83
N ALA A 226 9.81 -1.27 -9.60
CA ALA A 226 9.48 -2.43 -8.78
C ALA A 226 8.06 -2.37 -8.20
N ALA A 227 7.64 -1.23 -7.68
CA ALA A 227 6.33 -1.06 -7.09
C ALA A 227 5.21 -1.20 -8.13
N SER A 228 4.19 -1.98 -7.80
CA SER A 228 2.97 -2.10 -8.60
C SER A 228 2.06 -0.88 -8.44
N SER A 229 2.01 -0.33 -7.24
CA SER A 229 1.26 0.88 -6.93
C SER A 229 2.14 1.86 -6.14
N ILE A 230 2.06 3.14 -6.48
CA ILE A 230 2.74 4.22 -5.77
C ILE A 230 1.70 5.30 -5.46
N ILE A 231 1.49 5.58 -4.19
CA ILE A 231 0.57 6.61 -3.73
C ILE A 231 1.37 7.77 -3.16
N TYR A 232 1.09 8.99 -3.62
CA TYR A 232 1.61 10.21 -3.03
C TYR A 232 0.61 10.78 -2.03
N LEU A 233 1.09 11.08 -0.83
CA LEU A 233 0.31 11.62 0.27
C LEU A 233 0.57 13.12 0.43
N GLY A 234 -0.51 13.90 0.44
CA GLY A 234 -0.56 15.25 0.99
C GLY A 234 -1.43 15.27 2.25
N LYS A 235 -1.32 16.30 3.08
CA LYS A 235 -2.15 16.37 4.29
C LYS A 235 -2.77 17.74 4.51
N ARG A 236 -3.96 17.73 5.14
CA ARG A 236 -4.62 18.89 5.73
C ARG A 236 -5.10 18.55 7.13
N LYS A 237 -4.79 19.39 8.12
CA LYS A 237 -5.21 19.18 9.52
C LYS A 237 -6.72 19.26 9.66
N VAL A 238 -7.29 18.36 10.45
CA VAL A 238 -8.68 18.41 10.93
C VAL A 238 -8.69 18.90 12.36
N LYS A 239 -9.53 19.90 12.64
CA LYS A 239 -9.66 20.47 13.96
C LYS A 239 -11.07 20.24 14.49
N ASP A 240 -11.16 19.95 15.78
CA ASP A 240 -12.39 20.06 16.56
C ASP A 240 -12.22 21.24 17.54
N GLY A 241 -12.93 22.34 17.29
CA GLY A 241 -12.64 23.62 17.94
C GLY A 241 -11.20 24.10 17.66
N THR A 242 -10.38 24.19 18.69
CA THR A 242 -8.96 24.57 18.61
C THR A 242 -8.01 23.38 18.52
N GLU A 243 -8.47 22.19 18.86
CA GLU A 243 -7.65 20.98 18.92
C GLU A 243 -7.54 20.29 17.55
N VAL A 244 -6.34 19.76 17.25
CA VAL A 244 -6.12 18.96 16.04
C VAL A 244 -6.40 17.49 16.38
N VAL A 245 -7.46 16.93 15.83
CA VAL A 245 -7.91 15.55 16.09
C VAL A 245 -7.46 14.55 15.04
N GLY A 246 -6.90 15.03 13.93
CA GLY A 246 -6.44 14.17 12.85
C GLY A 246 -6.07 14.95 11.59
N ASN A 247 -5.92 14.22 10.51
CA ASN A 247 -5.60 14.79 9.20
C ASN A 247 -6.47 14.17 8.11
N ILE A 248 -6.93 15.00 7.18
CA ILE A 248 -7.37 14.52 5.87
C ILE A 248 -6.11 14.32 5.04
N ILE A 249 -5.94 13.11 4.53
CA ILE A 249 -4.82 12.72 3.70
C ILE A 249 -5.29 12.66 2.24
N HIS A 250 -4.71 13.51 1.41
CA HIS A 250 -4.92 13.51 -0.03
C HIS A 250 -4.07 12.40 -0.64
N CYS A 251 -4.68 11.33 -1.11
CA CYS A 251 -4.02 10.19 -1.73
C CYS A 251 -4.09 10.31 -3.25
N LYS A 252 -2.95 10.51 -3.91
CA LYS A 252 -2.84 10.53 -5.36
C LYS A 252 -2.18 9.24 -5.85
N ASN A 253 -2.85 8.52 -6.72
CA ASN A 253 -2.26 7.38 -7.42
C ASN A 253 -1.25 7.86 -8.45
N TYR A 254 0.04 7.87 -8.09
CA TYR A 254 1.13 8.33 -8.95
C TYR A 254 1.46 7.30 -10.03
N LYS A 255 1.40 6.01 -9.67
CA LYS A 255 1.60 4.87 -10.56
C LYS A 255 0.73 3.71 -10.10
N SER A 256 0.11 3.03 -11.04
CA SER A 256 -0.55 1.75 -10.78
C SER A 256 -0.51 0.84 -12.01
N ARG A 257 -0.39 -0.46 -11.74
CA ARG A 257 -0.57 -1.50 -12.76
C ARG A 257 -2.00 -2.05 -12.79
N LEU A 258 -2.83 -1.69 -11.82
CA LEU A 258 -4.19 -2.20 -11.66
C LEU A 258 -5.24 -1.13 -11.94
N THR A 259 -4.99 0.10 -11.52
CA THR A 259 -5.97 1.19 -11.55
C THR A 259 -5.42 2.39 -12.29
N LYS A 260 -6.32 3.29 -12.72
CA LYS A 260 -5.95 4.49 -13.48
C LYS A 260 -5.03 5.40 -12.68
N GLU A 261 -3.91 5.79 -13.30
CA GLU A 261 -2.97 6.75 -12.74
C GLU A 261 -3.61 8.14 -12.61
N ASN A 262 -3.07 8.97 -11.73
CA ASN A 262 -3.55 10.30 -11.39
C ASN A 262 -4.94 10.37 -10.73
N ALA A 263 -5.59 9.24 -10.47
CA ALA A 263 -6.78 9.22 -9.64
C ALA A 263 -6.45 9.71 -8.22
N MET A 264 -7.39 10.44 -7.61
CA MET A 264 -7.22 11.02 -6.28
C MET A 264 -8.44 10.74 -5.42
N ILE A 265 -8.19 10.51 -4.14
CA ILE A 265 -9.19 10.41 -3.08
C ILE A 265 -8.67 11.10 -1.82
N ASP A 266 -9.60 11.44 -0.94
CA ASP A 266 -9.29 11.87 0.41
C ASP A 266 -9.64 10.76 1.40
N VAL A 267 -8.77 10.54 2.39
CA VAL A 267 -9.05 9.66 3.53
C VAL A 267 -8.84 10.43 4.84
N LEU A 268 -9.55 10.04 5.89
CA LEU A 268 -9.41 10.62 7.22
C LEU A 268 -8.52 9.71 8.07
N LEU A 269 -7.44 10.26 8.58
CA LEU A 269 -6.54 9.61 9.53
C LEU A 269 -6.65 10.31 10.87
N THR A 270 -7.33 9.70 11.83
CA THR A 270 -7.48 10.22 13.19
C THR A 270 -6.36 9.69 14.09
N TYR A 271 -6.03 10.46 15.14
CA TYR A 271 -5.02 10.02 16.11
C TYR A 271 -5.50 8.84 16.96
N GLU A 272 -6.81 8.78 17.23
CA GLU A 272 -7.42 7.75 18.07
C GLU A 272 -7.69 6.43 17.32
N LYS A 273 -8.30 6.51 16.13
CA LYS A 273 -8.85 5.33 15.42
C LYS A 273 -8.05 4.91 14.19
N GLY A 274 -7.02 5.68 13.79
CA GLY A 274 -6.31 5.43 12.54
C GLY A 274 -7.14 5.84 11.32
N LEU A 275 -7.11 5.03 10.26
CA LEU A 275 -7.88 5.28 9.03
C LEU A 275 -9.38 5.10 9.26
N ASP A 276 -10.15 6.12 8.87
CA ASP A 276 -11.62 6.04 8.91
C ASP A 276 -12.13 5.18 7.74
N LYS A 277 -12.95 4.18 8.08
CA LYS A 277 -13.44 3.18 7.13
C LYS A 277 -14.31 3.77 6.03
N HIS A 278 -15.16 4.75 6.36
CA HIS A 278 -16.22 5.27 5.50
C HIS A 278 -15.89 6.63 4.87
N TYR A 279 -14.80 7.29 5.30
CA TYR A 279 -14.45 8.60 4.75
C TYR A 279 -14.18 8.52 3.25
N GLY A 280 -14.76 9.45 2.48
CA GLY A 280 -14.70 9.47 1.02
C GLY A 280 -15.79 8.65 0.31
N LEU A 281 -16.59 7.85 1.05
CA LEU A 281 -17.69 7.10 0.43
C LEU A 281 -18.84 8.00 -0.03
N ILE A 282 -19.08 9.13 0.62
CA ILE A 282 -20.14 10.08 0.20
C ILE A 282 -19.81 10.58 -1.20
N GLU A 283 -18.57 10.96 -1.44
CA GLU A 283 -18.09 11.44 -2.75
C GLU A 283 -18.17 10.33 -3.82
N LEU A 284 -17.82 9.10 -3.47
CA LEU A 284 -18.00 7.97 -4.36
C LEU A 284 -19.47 7.68 -4.65
N ALA A 285 -20.33 7.75 -3.64
CA ALA A 285 -21.78 7.56 -3.79
C ALA A 285 -22.44 8.67 -4.64
N GLU A 286 -21.99 9.93 -4.50
CA GLU A 286 -22.42 11.05 -5.33
C GLU A 286 -22.01 10.84 -6.79
N GLN A 287 -20.75 10.53 -7.02
CA GLN A 287 -20.19 10.31 -8.37
C GLN A 287 -20.81 9.10 -9.09
N SER A 288 -21.21 8.11 -8.33
CA SER A 288 -21.90 6.92 -8.83
C SER A 288 -23.42 7.09 -8.96
N CYS A 289 -23.94 8.29 -8.70
CA CYS A 289 -25.37 8.59 -8.71
C CYS A 289 -26.20 7.72 -7.75
N VAL A 290 -25.58 7.07 -6.78
CA VAL A 290 -26.27 6.32 -5.71
C VAL A 290 -26.87 7.29 -4.70
N PHE A 291 -26.11 8.34 -4.35
CA PHE A 291 -26.62 9.49 -3.61
C PHE A 291 -26.67 10.70 -4.55
N LYS A 292 -27.75 11.45 -4.49
CA LYS A 292 -27.91 12.66 -5.28
C LYS A 292 -27.74 13.89 -4.41
N LYS A 293 -26.76 14.71 -4.71
CA LYS A 293 -26.57 15.98 -3.99
C LYS A 293 -27.68 16.98 -4.35
N VAL A 294 -28.40 17.42 -3.34
CA VAL A 294 -29.47 18.41 -3.44
C VAL A 294 -29.17 19.55 -2.47
N SER A 295 -28.53 20.61 -2.98
CA SER A 295 -28.01 21.73 -2.18
C SER A 295 -26.99 21.24 -1.12
N THR A 296 -27.29 21.39 0.16
CA THR A 296 -26.43 20.96 1.28
C THR A 296 -26.73 19.55 1.80
N ARG A 297 -27.68 18.84 1.17
CA ARG A 297 -28.13 17.50 1.58
C ARG A 297 -27.88 16.48 0.48
N TYR A 298 -27.91 15.22 0.86
CA TYR A 298 -27.88 14.07 -0.05
C TYR A 298 -29.23 13.37 -0.01
N GLU A 299 -29.81 13.14 -1.18
CA GLU A 299 -31.01 12.33 -1.38
C GLU A 299 -30.58 10.87 -1.52
N MET A 300 -31.12 10.05 -0.64
CA MET A 300 -30.88 8.61 -0.58
C MET A 300 -31.71 7.87 -1.62
N PRO A 301 -31.43 6.58 -1.91
CA PRO A 301 -32.23 5.78 -2.84
C PRO A 301 -33.73 5.68 -2.48
N ASP A 302 -34.09 5.85 -1.21
CA ASP A 302 -35.48 5.87 -0.71
C ASP A 302 -36.14 7.25 -0.79
N GLY A 303 -35.46 8.27 -1.32
CA GLY A 303 -35.93 9.64 -1.45
C GLY A 303 -35.74 10.50 -0.19
N THR A 304 -35.21 9.97 0.90
CA THR A 304 -34.91 10.76 2.10
C THR A 304 -33.74 11.72 1.85
N LYS A 305 -33.78 12.91 2.49
CA LYS A 305 -32.73 13.95 2.33
C LYS A 305 -31.99 14.15 3.63
N VAL A 306 -30.69 13.81 3.65
CA VAL A 306 -29.85 13.78 4.84
C VAL A 306 -28.61 14.67 4.65
N PHE A 307 -28.15 15.30 5.74
CA PHE A 307 -26.87 16.02 5.70
C PHE A 307 -25.67 15.06 5.67
N GLY A 308 -24.62 15.40 4.97
CA GLY A 308 -23.39 14.59 4.93
C GLY A 308 -22.84 14.29 6.32
N LYS A 309 -22.89 15.26 7.25
CA LYS A 309 -22.48 15.04 8.65
C LYS A 309 -23.31 13.95 9.34
N SER A 310 -24.61 13.89 9.09
CA SER A 310 -25.48 12.84 9.66
C SER A 310 -25.16 11.46 9.08
N ILE A 311 -24.83 11.40 7.79
CA ILE A 311 -24.38 10.15 7.14
C ILE A 311 -23.11 9.64 7.81
N MET A 312 -22.11 10.52 8.03
CA MET A 312 -20.84 10.15 8.64
C MET A 312 -20.93 9.84 10.13
N ASN A 313 -21.93 10.36 10.84
CA ASN A 313 -22.18 10.01 12.25
C ASN A 313 -22.78 8.61 12.41
N GLU A 314 -23.58 8.15 11.44
CA GLU A 314 -24.25 6.84 11.46
C GLU A 314 -24.01 6.11 10.13
N PRO A 315 -22.75 5.87 9.71
CA PRO A 315 -22.44 5.40 8.36
C PRO A 315 -23.08 4.05 8.05
N GLU A 316 -23.12 3.12 9.00
CA GLU A 316 -23.69 1.77 8.81
C GLU A 316 -25.20 1.80 8.48
N LYS A 317 -25.90 2.86 8.85
CA LYS A 317 -27.32 3.05 8.54
C LYS A 317 -27.55 3.42 7.07
N TYR A 318 -26.63 4.20 6.49
CA TYR A 318 -26.77 4.76 5.16
C TYR A 318 -25.98 3.99 4.10
N PHE A 319 -24.83 3.44 4.46
CA PHE A 319 -24.05 2.58 3.60
C PHE A 319 -24.43 1.12 3.82
N THR A 320 -25.69 0.80 3.50
CA THR A 320 -26.20 -0.57 3.52
C THR A 320 -25.46 -1.43 2.49
N LYS A 321 -25.57 -2.74 2.59
CA LYS A 321 -24.94 -3.68 1.65
C LYS A 321 -25.27 -3.35 0.19
N ASP A 322 -26.55 -3.11 -0.11
CA ASP A 322 -26.99 -2.79 -1.49
C ASP A 322 -26.41 -1.46 -1.99
N VAL A 323 -26.26 -0.47 -1.10
CA VAL A 323 -25.62 0.81 -1.42
C VAL A 323 -24.13 0.61 -1.70
N LEU A 324 -23.44 -0.14 -0.86
CA LEU A 324 -22.03 -0.44 -1.03
C LEU A 324 -21.76 -1.24 -2.31
N GLU A 325 -22.59 -2.22 -2.66
CA GLU A 325 -22.47 -2.97 -3.90
C GLU A 325 -22.58 -2.06 -5.14
N LYS A 326 -23.53 -1.12 -5.15
CA LYS A 326 -23.66 -0.13 -6.23
C LYS A 326 -22.49 0.82 -6.31
N ILE A 327 -21.94 1.25 -5.16
CA ILE A 327 -20.73 2.06 -5.10
C ILE A 327 -19.54 1.27 -5.67
N ASP A 328 -19.43 -0.02 -5.35
CA ASP A 328 -18.36 -0.89 -5.82
C ASP A 328 -18.37 -1.05 -7.35
N GLU A 329 -19.53 -1.30 -7.94
CA GLU A 329 -19.68 -1.37 -9.40
C GLU A 329 -19.20 -0.10 -10.10
N GLN A 330 -19.52 1.06 -9.52
CA GLN A 330 -19.10 2.34 -10.09
C GLN A 330 -17.63 2.64 -9.79
N ALA A 331 -17.11 2.22 -8.64
CA ALA A 331 -15.69 2.32 -8.32
C ALA A 331 -14.85 1.56 -9.35
N LYS A 332 -15.27 0.36 -9.76
CA LYS A 332 -14.63 -0.42 -10.84
C LYS A 332 -14.57 0.38 -12.14
N LYS A 333 -15.68 0.93 -12.61
CA LYS A 333 -15.74 1.76 -13.83
C LYS A 333 -14.85 3.00 -13.74
N ARG A 334 -14.76 3.62 -12.55
CA ARG A 334 -13.96 4.83 -12.34
C ARG A 334 -12.48 4.54 -12.31
N PHE A 335 -12.05 3.50 -11.61
CA PHE A 335 -10.64 3.28 -11.27
C PHE A 335 -9.96 2.24 -12.14
N LEU A 336 -10.65 1.22 -12.68
CA LEU A 336 -10.03 0.20 -13.51
C LEU A 336 -9.76 0.70 -14.94
N TYR A 337 -8.74 0.10 -15.57
CA TYR A 337 -8.48 0.29 -16.99
C TYR A 337 -9.49 -0.53 -17.81
N GLY A 338 -10.02 0.05 -18.88
CA GLY A 338 -10.86 -0.65 -19.85
C GLY A 338 -12.33 -0.85 -19.43
N GLU A 339 -12.74 -0.23 -18.32
CA GLU A 339 -14.12 -0.23 -17.83
C GLU A 339 -14.84 1.11 -18.17
#